data_69b065f5103e40a0750d078271f7309f
#
_entry.id   69b065f5103e40a0750d078271f7309f
#
_cell.length_a   1.000
_cell.length_b   1.000
_cell.length_c   1.000
_cell.angle_alpha   90.00
_cell.angle_beta   90.00
_cell.angle_gamma   90.00
#
_symmetry.space_group_name_H-M   'P 1'
#
loop_
_entity.id
_entity.type
_entity.pdbx_description
1 polymer ?
#
loop_
_entity_poly.entity_id
_entity_poly.type
_entity_poly.pdbx_seq_one_letter_code
_entity_poly.pdbx_strand_id
1 'polypeptide(L)'
;MNYLDYAATTPVNPEVLDVITKEMAFFGNPSSVYRIGREQKQKIERVKKAILSELQASPHDAIIFTSSGSEGNNLVFESIREHFAKEKGHIIV
;
A
#
# COMPACT_ATOMS: atom_id res chain seq x y z
N MET A 1 16.84 -26.31 7.03
CA MET A 1 16.82 -25.10 7.90
C MET A 1 15.36 -24.77 8.18
N ASN A 2 14.98 -24.65 9.44
CA ASN A 2 13.62 -24.25 9.83
C ASN A 2 13.65 -22.74 10.09
N TYR A 3 12.97 -21.96 9.24
CA TYR A 3 12.84 -20.52 9.41
C TYR A 3 11.62 -20.24 10.31
N LEU A 4 11.84 -19.58 11.44
CA LEU A 4 10.83 -19.35 12.47
C LEU A 4 10.56 -17.87 12.77
N ASP A 5 11.06 -16.96 11.94
CA ASP A 5 10.93 -15.51 12.14
C ASP A 5 10.10 -14.84 11.04
N TYR A 6 8.87 -15.30 10.87
CA TYR A 6 7.94 -14.73 9.90
C TYR A 6 7.49 -13.28 10.25
N ALA A 7 7.75 -12.85 11.48
CA ALA A 7 7.53 -11.46 11.86
C ALA A 7 8.54 -10.50 11.18
N ALA A 8 9.76 -10.97 10.92
CA ALA A 8 10.77 -10.17 10.21
C ALA A 8 10.50 -10.11 8.72
N THR A 9 10.25 -11.26 8.10
CA THR A 9 9.90 -11.38 6.67
C THR A 9 9.34 -12.75 6.35
N THR A 10 8.63 -12.85 5.24
CA THR A 10 8.10 -14.11 4.72
C THR A 10 8.55 -14.32 3.27
N PRO A 11 8.72 -15.58 2.81
CA PRO A 11 8.91 -15.84 1.40
C PRO A 11 7.68 -15.41 0.60
N VAL A 12 7.92 -14.93 -0.61
CA VAL A 12 6.81 -14.59 -1.54
C VAL A 12 6.12 -15.89 -1.96
N ASN A 13 4.79 -15.92 -1.86
CA ASN A 13 4.00 -17.05 -2.36
C ASN A 13 4.24 -17.21 -3.88
N PRO A 14 4.48 -18.45 -4.38
CA PRO A 14 4.69 -18.70 -5.81
C PRO A 14 3.59 -18.14 -6.71
N GLU A 15 2.33 -18.25 -6.33
CA GLU A 15 1.20 -17.68 -7.10
C GLU A 15 1.28 -16.14 -7.19
N VAL A 16 1.71 -15.48 -6.12
CA VAL A 16 1.94 -14.02 -6.10
C VAL A 16 3.12 -13.66 -6.99
N LEU A 17 4.20 -14.44 -6.96
CA LEU A 17 5.36 -14.23 -7.82
C LEU A 17 5.00 -14.33 -9.30
N ASP A 18 4.15 -15.29 -9.67
CA ASP A 18 3.64 -15.44 -11.03
C ASP A 18 2.82 -14.22 -11.49
N VAL A 19 1.98 -13.68 -10.60
CA VAL A 19 1.21 -12.46 -10.88
C VAL A 19 2.14 -11.27 -11.07
N ILE A 20 3.12 -11.07 -10.18
CA ILE A 20 4.12 -10.01 -10.30
C ILE A 20 4.84 -10.09 -11.64
N THR A 21 5.33 -11.28 -12.00
CA THR A 21 6.07 -11.50 -13.25
C THR A 21 5.22 -11.16 -14.48
N LYS A 22 3.95 -11.54 -14.48
CA LYS A 22 3.01 -11.21 -15.57
C LYS A 22 2.74 -9.71 -15.65
N GLU A 23 2.52 -9.07 -14.51
CA GLU A 23 2.24 -7.62 -14.45
C GLU A 23 3.45 -6.76 -14.86
N MET A 24 4.68 -7.23 -14.66
CA MET A 24 5.90 -6.55 -15.11
C MET A 24 5.98 -6.39 -16.64
N ALA A 25 5.25 -7.20 -17.41
CA ALA A 25 5.17 -7.03 -18.86
C ALA A 25 4.32 -5.82 -19.30
N PHE A 26 3.52 -5.27 -18.39
CA PHE A 26 2.70 -4.09 -18.67
C PHE A 26 3.40 -2.83 -18.18
N PHE A 27 3.29 -1.76 -18.97
CA PHE A 27 3.85 -0.47 -18.62
C PHE A 27 2.81 0.64 -18.75
N GLY A 28 3.02 1.72 -18.05
CA GLY A 28 2.16 2.90 -18.14
C GLY A 28 2.19 3.72 -16.84
N ASN A 29 2.23 5.03 -16.99
CA ASN A 29 2.12 5.92 -15.84
C ASN A 29 0.64 6.15 -15.52
N PRO A 30 0.16 5.76 -14.31
CA PRO A 30 -1.25 5.94 -13.92
C PRO A 30 -1.72 7.39 -13.92
N SER A 31 -0.79 8.35 -13.85
CA SER A 31 -1.09 9.78 -13.88
C SER A 31 -1.24 10.34 -15.30
N SER A 32 -0.90 9.57 -16.33
CA SER A 32 -1.03 10.04 -17.71
C SER A 32 -2.46 9.95 -18.22
N VAL A 33 -2.80 10.86 -19.14
CA VAL A 33 -4.13 10.93 -19.76
C VAL A 33 -4.35 9.92 -20.89
N TYR A 34 -3.30 9.20 -21.29
CA TYR A 34 -3.35 8.24 -22.38
C TYR A 34 -4.06 6.94 -21.95
N ARG A 35 -4.52 6.17 -22.93
CA ARG A 35 -5.21 4.89 -22.71
C ARG A 35 -4.40 3.96 -21.79
N ILE A 36 -3.11 3.77 -22.08
CA ILE A 36 -2.23 2.89 -21.31
C ILE A 36 -2.17 3.32 -19.83
N GLY A 37 -2.03 4.62 -19.54
CA GLY A 37 -2.02 5.12 -18.16
C GLY A 37 -3.37 4.95 -17.46
N ARG A 38 -4.47 5.20 -18.16
CA ARG A 38 -5.81 5.00 -17.61
C ARG A 38 -6.07 3.53 -17.25
N GLU A 39 -5.61 2.59 -18.06
CA GLU A 39 -5.70 1.15 -17.79
C GLU A 39 -4.94 0.78 -16.50
N GLN A 40 -3.72 1.32 -16.30
CA GLN A 40 -2.97 1.11 -15.07
C GLN A 40 -3.66 1.74 -13.86
N LYS A 41 -4.19 2.95 -13.99
CA LYS A 41 -4.97 3.59 -12.92
C LYS A 41 -6.18 2.76 -12.52
N GLN A 42 -6.92 2.22 -13.49
CA GLN A 42 -8.07 1.36 -13.20
C GLN A 42 -7.68 0.06 -12.50
N LYS A 43 -6.52 -0.53 -12.83
CA LYS A 43 -5.99 -1.69 -12.10
C LYS A 43 -5.73 -1.36 -10.63
N ILE A 44 -5.04 -0.24 -10.36
CA ILE A 44 -4.75 0.22 -9.00
C ILE A 44 -6.04 0.45 -8.21
N GLU A 45 -7.02 1.13 -8.80
CA GLU A 45 -8.29 1.40 -8.13
C GLU A 45 -9.09 0.11 -7.85
N ARG A 46 -9.04 -0.88 -8.73
CA ARG A 46 -9.64 -2.20 -8.48
C ARG A 46 -8.97 -2.91 -7.30
N VAL A 47 -7.64 -2.89 -7.25
CA VAL A 47 -6.88 -3.50 -6.13
C VAL A 47 -7.20 -2.81 -4.82
N LYS A 48 -7.22 -1.48 -4.78
CA LYS A 48 -7.63 -0.72 -3.58
C LYS A 48 -9.01 -1.14 -3.09
N LYS A 49 -9.98 -1.21 -3.98
CA LYS A 49 -11.35 -1.63 -3.63
C LYS A 49 -11.40 -3.06 -3.09
N ALA A 50 -10.64 -3.98 -3.69
CA ALA A 50 -10.58 -5.36 -3.22
C ALA A 50 -9.99 -5.42 -1.80
N ILE A 51 -8.88 -4.73 -1.53
CA ILE A 51 -8.26 -4.69 -0.20
C ILE A 51 -9.21 -4.07 0.84
N LEU A 52 -9.86 -2.95 0.52
CA LEU A 52 -10.84 -2.34 1.43
C LEU A 52 -11.99 -3.29 1.76
N SER A 53 -12.47 -4.03 0.77
CA SER A 53 -13.52 -5.04 0.96
C SER A 53 -13.07 -6.17 1.88
N GLU A 54 -11.88 -6.72 1.67
CA GLU A 54 -11.33 -7.78 2.51
C GLU A 54 -11.12 -7.33 3.98
N LEU A 55 -10.73 -6.06 4.16
CA LEU A 55 -10.57 -5.46 5.49
C LEU A 55 -11.89 -5.03 6.13
N GLN A 56 -13.03 -5.20 5.45
CA GLN A 56 -14.34 -4.68 5.88
C GLN A 56 -14.27 -3.19 6.26
N ALA A 57 -13.49 -2.43 5.50
CA ALA A 57 -13.24 -1.03 5.76
C ALA A 57 -14.47 -0.15 5.47
N SER A 58 -14.52 1.02 6.11
CA SER A 58 -15.56 2.02 5.87
C SER A 58 -15.48 2.56 4.43
N PRO A 59 -16.62 2.97 3.82
CA PRO A 59 -16.61 3.67 2.54
C PRO A 59 -15.80 4.97 2.51
N HIS A 60 -15.47 5.52 3.68
CA HIS A 60 -14.65 6.73 3.84
C HIS A 60 -13.15 6.44 3.99
N ASP A 61 -12.78 5.16 4.14
CA ASP A 61 -11.38 4.77 4.26
C ASP A 61 -10.67 4.82 2.91
N ALA A 62 -9.39 5.09 2.94
CA ALA A 62 -8.55 5.16 1.74
C ALA A 62 -7.27 4.33 1.92
N ILE A 63 -6.77 3.81 0.80
CA ILE A 63 -5.49 3.11 0.76
C ILE A 63 -4.45 4.00 0.10
N ILE A 64 -3.33 4.17 0.79
CA ILE A 64 -2.13 4.83 0.28
C ILE A 64 -1.03 3.78 0.21
N PHE A 65 -0.52 3.53 -1.00
CA PHE A 65 0.65 2.68 -1.18
C PHE A 65 1.92 3.46 -0.87
N THR A 66 2.80 2.87 -0.08
CA THR A 66 4.10 3.42 0.29
C THR A 66 5.21 2.47 -0.17
N SER A 67 6.43 2.98 -0.29
CA SER A 67 7.60 2.18 -0.72
C SER A 67 8.07 1.18 0.34
N SER A 68 7.72 1.43 1.61
CA SER A 68 8.14 0.61 2.74
C SER A 68 7.30 0.88 3.98
N GLY A 69 7.40 -0.01 4.98
CA GLY A 69 6.81 0.22 6.31
C GLY A 69 7.38 1.49 6.98
N SER A 70 8.65 1.79 6.78
CA SER A 70 9.27 3.02 7.30
C SER A 70 8.62 4.28 6.74
N GLU A 71 8.35 4.32 5.44
CA GLU A 71 7.63 5.44 4.83
C GLU A 71 6.21 5.54 5.37
N GLY A 72 5.50 4.42 5.47
CA GLY A 72 4.14 4.37 6.03
C GLY A 72 4.10 4.91 7.46
N ASN A 73 5.01 4.47 8.32
CA ASN A 73 5.12 4.95 9.70
C ASN A 73 5.42 6.46 9.75
N ASN A 74 6.37 6.93 8.95
CA ASN A 74 6.70 8.36 8.89
C ASN A 74 5.51 9.20 8.43
N LEU A 75 4.75 8.73 7.45
CA LEU A 75 3.55 9.41 6.97
C LEU A 75 2.52 9.57 8.10
N VAL A 76 2.31 8.52 8.90
CA VAL A 76 1.38 8.57 10.04
C VAL A 76 1.88 9.54 11.09
N PHE A 77 3.16 9.47 11.48
CA PHE A 77 3.73 10.37 12.50
C PHE A 77 3.68 11.83 12.06
N GLU A 78 4.02 12.15 10.83
CA GLU A 78 3.93 13.51 10.31
C GLU A 78 2.49 14.02 10.27
N SER A 79 1.53 13.18 9.87
CA SER A 79 0.12 13.53 9.85
C SER A 79 -0.40 13.84 11.26
N ILE A 80 -0.01 13.03 12.26
CA ILE A 80 -0.37 13.26 13.66
C ILE A 80 0.27 14.57 14.15
N ARG A 81 1.55 14.78 13.86
CA ARG A 81 2.28 15.99 14.24
C ARG A 81 1.61 17.26 13.68
N GLU A 82 1.20 17.24 12.42
CA GLU A 82 0.53 18.38 11.79
C GLU A 82 -0.86 18.63 12.39
N HIS A 83 -1.63 17.57 12.61
CA HIS A 83 -2.99 17.67 13.13
C HIS A 83 -3.02 18.18 14.55
N PHE A 84 -2.11 17.70 15.38
CA PHE A 84 -2.02 18.06 16.81
C PHE A 84 -0.92 19.07 17.13
N ALA A 85 -0.44 19.83 16.16
CA ALA A 85 0.68 20.76 16.33
C ALA A 85 0.53 21.78 17.48
N LYS A 86 -0.71 22.07 17.90
CA LYS A 86 -1.04 22.99 19.00
C LYS A 86 -1.31 22.29 20.33
N GLU A 87 -1.34 20.97 20.34
CA GLU A 87 -1.63 20.16 21.53
C GLU A 87 -0.34 19.49 22.04
N LYS A 88 -0.21 19.41 23.36
CA LYS A 88 0.85 18.60 23.97
C LYS A 88 0.37 17.17 24.06
N GLY A 89 0.97 16.28 23.28
CA GLY A 89 0.67 14.87 23.27
C GLY A 89 1.94 14.02 23.30
N HIS A 90 1.76 12.73 23.53
CA HIS A 90 2.81 11.72 23.48
C HIS A 90 2.38 10.61 22.52
N ILE A 91 3.31 10.11 21.74
CA ILE A 91 3.15 8.91 20.90
C ILE A 91 3.91 7.79 21.59
N ILE A 92 3.22 6.70 21.87
CA ILE A 92 3.82 5.48 22.45
C ILE A 92 3.91 4.46 21.32
N VAL A 93 5.10 3.91 21.08
CA VAL A 93 5.40 2.90 20.06
C VAL A 93 6.06 1.68 20.71
#